data_3c78662b3f264e66dbc5dc7b3207fcb6
#
_entry.id   3c78662b3f264e66dbc5dc7b3207fcb6
#
_cell.length_a   1.000
_cell.length_b   1.000
_cell.length_c   1.000
_cell.angle_alpha   90.00
_cell.angle_beta   90.00
_cell.angle_gamma   90.00
#
_symmetry.space_group_name_H-M   'P 1'
#
loop_
_entity.id
_entity.type
_entity.pdbx_description
1 polymer ?
#
loop_
_entity_poly.entity_id
_entity_poly.type
_entity_poly.pdbx_seq_one_letter_code
_entity_poly.pdbx_strand_id
1 'polypeptide(L)'
;MSDAVSLPEALDALEAWCGSDGCEIYAWSTSDLCQLRKECGFKGIDSVFLDEMVQWHDFQEDFRQMLGEKNILSLSNAMHRAGLEPEGCLHDASWDAYNSARLMETAHSPNFAADVAKAQAACYQEAPRMQGGLPLDVMKKLAALLQSSQPEPAMAV
;
A
#
# COMPACT_ATOMS: atom_id res chain seq x y z
N MET A 1 -21.21 22.85 -1.37
CA MET A 1 -20.56 22.39 -0.11
C MET A 1 -21.08 21.00 0.09
N SER A 2 -20.21 20.02 0.14
CA SER A 2 -20.64 18.62 0.34
C SER A 2 -21.16 18.48 1.77
N ASP A 3 -22.26 17.74 1.93
CA ASP A 3 -22.84 17.36 3.22
C ASP A 3 -21.95 16.32 3.94
N ALA A 4 -20.69 16.67 4.17
CA ALA A 4 -19.77 15.81 4.91
C ALA A 4 -20.23 15.76 6.38
N VAL A 5 -20.42 14.56 6.89
CA VAL A 5 -20.75 14.32 8.30
C VAL A 5 -19.57 14.72 9.20
N SER A 6 -19.86 15.10 10.44
CA SER A 6 -18.80 15.37 11.42
C SER A 6 -18.10 14.08 11.86
N LEU A 7 -16.90 14.21 12.42
CA LEU A 7 -16.17 13.03 12.92
C LEU A 7 -16.94 12.25 14.00
N PRO A 8 -17.58 12.89 15.01
CA PRO A 8 -18.42 12.16 15.95
C PRO A 8 -19.53 11.37 15.29
N GLU A 9 -20.27 11.99 14.37
CA GLU A 9 -21.36 11.30 13.63
C GLU A 9 -20.84 10.12 12.79
N ALA A 10 -19.64 10.24 12.22
CA ALA A 10 -19.01 9.15 11.47
C ALA A 10 -18.58 8.00 12.40
N LEU A 11 -18.08 8.31 13.59
CA LEU A 11 -17.71 7.30 14.60
C LEU A 11 -18.95 6.57 15.14
N ASP A 12 -20.02 7.33 15.47
CA ASP A 12 -21.28 6.74 15.90
C ASP A 12 -21.87 5.80 14.84
N ALA A 13 -21.79 6.18 13.57
CA ALA A 13 -22.24 5.35 12.46
C ALA A 13 -21.38 4.09 12.30
N LEU A 14 -20.06 4.19 12.48
CA LEU A 14 -19.13 3.06 12.42
C LEU A 14 -19.41 2.09 13.59
N GLU A 15 -19.57 2.60 14.81
CA GLU A 15 -19.92 1.80 15.98
C GLU A 15 -21.25 1.07 15.79
N ALA A 16 -22.28 1.77 15.31
CA ALA A 16 -23.57 1.18 15.00
C ALA A 16 -23.48 0.08 13.93
N TRP A 17 -22.59 0.26 12.95
CA TRP A 17 -22.38 -0.74 11.89
C TRP A 17 -21.62 -1.96 12.39
N CYS A 18 -20.62 -1.80 13.26
CA CYS A 18 -19.86 -2.90 13.86
C CYS A 18 -20.70 -3.71 14.87
N GLY A 19 -21.67 -3.07 15.55
CA GLY A 19 -22.51 -3.72 16.55
C GLY A 19 -21.85 -3.80 17.93
N SER A 20 -22.59 -4.40 18.89
CA SER A 20 -22.18 -4.45 20.31
C SER A 20 -21.03 -5.42 20.62
N ASP A 21 -20.76 -6.36 19.72
CA ASP A 21 -19.77 -7.41 19.95
C ASP A 21 -18.35 -7.00 19.52
N GLY A 22 -18.21 -5.75 19.02
CA GLY A 22 -17.00 -5.26 18.42
C GLY A 22 -16.78 -5.75 16.99
N CYS A 23 -15.68 -5.34 16.37
CA CYS A 23 -15.38 -5.74 14.99
C CYS A 23 -13.87 -5.83 14.75
N GLU A 24 -13.51 -6.53 13.71
CA GLU A 24 -12.15 -6.54 13.15
C GLU A 24 -12.11 -5.65 11.91
N ILE A 25 -11.19 -4.69 11.89
CA ILE A 25 -10.99 -3.80 10.74
C ILE A 25 -9.63 -4.09 10.13
N TYR A 26 -9.64 -4.46 8.87
CA TYR A 26 -8.44 -4.63 8.07
C TYR A 26 -8.20 -3.36 7.25
N ALA A 27 -7.17 -2.63 7.59
CA ALA A 27 -6.73 -1.47 6.82
C ALA A 27 -5.50 -1.83 5.97
N TRP A 28 -5.32 -1.16 4.83
CA TRP A 28 -4.11 -1.38 4.03
C TRP A 28 -2.83 -1.00 4.80
N SER A 29 -2.94 -0.04 5.73
CA SER A 29 -1.83 0.28 6.63
C SER A 29 -2.35 0.81 7.97
N THR A 30 -1.47 0.89 8.96
CA THR A 30 -1.79 1.51 10.26
C THR A 30 -1.99 3.03 10.19
N SER A 31 -1.74 3.67 9.04
CA SER A 31 -1.87 5.12 8.88
C SER A 31 -3.28 5.62 9.15
N ASP A 32 -4.31 4.85 8.75
CA ASP A 32 -5.71 5.21 8.91
C ASP A 32 -6.10 5.30 10.39
N LEU A 33 -5.73 4.27 11.17
CA LEU A 33 -5.93 4.28 12.62
C LEU A 33 -5.16 5.42 13.30
N CYS A 34 -3.89 5.63 12.90
CA CYS A 34 -3.07 6.70 13.45
C CYS A 34 -3.69 8.08 13.17
N GLN A 35 -4.20 8.29 11.96
CA GLN A 35 -4.86 9.53 11.58
C GLN A 35 -6.15 9.74 12.38
N LEU A 36 -6.97 8.70 12.47
CA LEU A 36 -8.23 8.74 13.20
C LEU A 36 -8.02 9.08 14.68
N ARG A 37 -7.06 8.41 15.33
CA ARG A 37 -6.71 8.71 16.73
C ARG A 37 -6.17 10.13 16.94
N LYS A 38 -5.35 10.62 16.01
CA LYS A 38 -4.85 12.02 16.07
C LYS A 38 -5.98 13.03 15.93
N GLU A 39 -6.91 12.80 15.02
CA GLU A 39 -8.08 13.67 14.83
C GLU A 39 -8.99 13.66 16.05
N CYS A 40 -9.24 12.50 16.65
CA CYS A 40 -9.99 12.39 17.91
C CYS A 40 -9.30 13.19 19.02
N GLY A 41 -8.01 12.99 19.22
CA GLY A 41 -7.25 13.71 20.24
C GLY A 41 -7.23 15.23 20.02
N PHE A 42 -7.06 15.68 18.77
CA PHE A 42 -7.07 17.10 18.43
C PHE A 42 -8.45 17.76 18.68
N LYS A 43 -9.53 17.03 18.46
CA LYS A 43 -10.92 17.52 18.64
C LYS A 43 -11.48 17.24 20.03
N GLY A 44 -10.71 16.60 20.91
CA GLY A 44 -11.16 16.24 22.26
C GLY A 44 -12.30 15.22 22.26
N ILE A 45 -12.32 14.33 21.27
CA ILE A 45 -13.29 13.24 21.15
C ILE A 45 -12.67 12.02 21.82
N ASP A 46 -13.34 11.52 22.85
CA ASP A 46 -13.00 10.25 23.49
C ASP A 46 -13.81 9.14 22.84
N SER A 47 -13.15 8.15 22.28
CA SER A 47 -13.80 7.04 21.59
C SER A 47 -13.36 5.70 22.19
N VAL A 48 -14.08 5.28 23.20
CA VAL A 48 -13.95 3.95 23.83
C VAL A 48 -14.11 2.84 22.76
N PHE A 49 -15.00 3.05 21.80
CA PHE A 49 -15.22 2.13 20.69
C PHE A 49 -13.92 1.84 19.92
N LEU A 50 -13.17 2.87 19.50
CA LEU A 50 -11.93 2.69 18.75
C LEU A 50 -10.82 2.00 19.55
N ASP A 51 -10.82 2.17 20.85
CA ASP A 51 -9.74 1.68 21.70
C ASP A 51 -10.01 0.30 22.28
N GLU A 52 -11.26 -0.04 22.55
CA GLU A 52 -11.64 -1.26 23.27
C GLU A 52 -12.45 -2.26 22.42
N MET A 53 -13.17 -1.78 21.40
CA MET A 53 -14.11 -2.62 20.65
C MET A 53 -13.65 -2.94 19.22
N VAL A 54 -12.64 -2.23 18.71
CA VAL A 54 -12.12 -2.45 17.35
C VAL A 54 -10.75 -3.10 17.41
N GLN A 55 -10.63 -4.26 16.79
CA GLN A 55 -9.34 -4.87 16.52
C GLN A 55 -8.87 -4.46 15.13
N TRP A 56 -7.74 -3.72 15.07
CA TRP A 56 -7.15 -3.26 13.81
C TRP A 56 -6.04 -4.19 13.35
N HIS A 57 -6.09 -4.54 12.07
CA HIS A 57 -5.09 -5.34 11.39
C HIS A 57 -4.39 -4.53 10.31
N ASP A 58 -3.06 -4.62 10.27
CA ASP A 58 -2.23 -4.06 9.21
C ASP A 58 -2.10 -5.08 8.08
N PHE A 59 -3.02 -5.02 7.12
CA PHE A 59 -3.03 -5.97 6.02
C PHE A 59 -1.83 -5.79 5.07
N GLN A 60 -1.24 -4.61 4.99
CA GLN A 60 -0.03 -4.36 4.20
C GLN A 60 1.15 -5.18 4.75
N GLU A 61 1.31 -5.20 6.06
CA GLU A 61 2.37 -5.98 6.71
C GLU A 61 2.11 -7.48 6.61
N ASP A 62 0.88 -7.91 6.83
CA ASP A 62 0.49 -9.32 6.67
C ASP A 62 0.74 -9.81 5.23
N PHE A 63 0.35 -9.02 4.23
CA PHE A 63 0.58 -9.31 2.82
C PHE A 63 2.07 -9.38 2.47
N ARG A 64 2.87 -8.44 3.00
CA ARG A 64 4.32 -8.44 2.84
C ARG A 64 4.94 -9.74 3.39
N GLN A 65 4.55 -10.15 4.60
CA GLN A 65 5.05 -11.37 5.24
C GLN A 65 4.64 -12.63 4.47
N MET A 66 3.39 -12.68 4.02
CA MET A 66 2.83 -13.80 3.24
C MET A 66 3.65 -14.07 1.96
N LEU A 67 4.11 -13.01 1.29
CA LEU A 67 4.93 -13.12 0.09
C LEU A 67 6.44 -13.19 0.35
N GLY A 68 6.90 -13.02 1.60
CA GLY A 68 8.32 -12.97 1.95
C GLY A 68 9.04 -11.74 1.39
N GLU A 69 8.30 -10.65 1.13
CA GLU A 69 8.87 -9.42 0.57
C GLU A 69 9.68 -8.66 1.62
N LYS A 70 10.78 -8.02 1.20
CA LYS A 70 11.61 -7.22 2.10
C LYS A 70 11.01 -5.86 2.40
N ASN A 71 10.32 -5.29 1.43
CA ASN A 71 9.75 -3.95 1.52
C ASN A 71 8.22 -4.02 1.47
N ILE A 72 7.58 -3.08 2.14
CA ILE A 72 6.13 -2.88 2.03
C ILE A 72 5.79 -2.42 0.60
N LEU A 73 4.61 -2.83 0.13
CA LEU A 73 4.09 -2.47 -1.19
C LEU A 73 2.97 -1.43 -1.04
N SER A 74 2.81 -0.55 -2.02
CA SER A 74 1.56 0.21 -2.14
C SER A 74 0.42 -0.74 -2.50
N LEU A 75 -0.83 -0.36 -2.22
CA LEU A 75 -2.01 -1.18 -2.55
C LEU A 75 -2.03 -1.56 -4.04
N SER A 76 -1.80 -0.58 -4.92
CA SER A 76 -1.74 -0.84 -6.36
C SER A 76 -0.66 -1.86 -6.74
N ASN A 77 0.55 -1.74 -6.19
CA ASN A 77 1.64 -2.69 -6.46
C ASN A 77 1.32 -4.08 -5.89
N ALA A 78 0.67 -4.16 -4.74
CA ALA A 78 0.25 -5.42 -4.15
C ALA A 78 -0.83 -6.12 -5.00
N MET A 79 -1.79 -5.36 -5.52
CA MET A 79 -2.81 -5.88 -6.44
C MET A 79 -2.18 -6.41 -7.73
N HIS A 80 -1.30 -5.64 -8.37
CA HIS A 80 -0.58 -6.12 -9.56
C HIS A 80 0.24 -7.38 -9.26
N ARG A 81 0.85 -7.44 -8.08
CA ARG A 81 1.59 -8.63 -7.64
C ARG A 81 0.67 -9.86 -7.50
N ALA A 82 -0.56 -9.65 -7.09
CA ALA A 82 -1.60 -10.68 -7.00
C ALA A 82 -2.29 -10.99 -8.34
N GLY A 83 -1.88 -10.33 -9.43
CA GLY A 83 -2.53 -10.47 -10.74
C GLY A 83 -3.87 -9.77 -10.85
N LEU A 84 -4.11 -8.78 -9.99
CA LEU A 84 -5.33 -7.96 -9.98
C LEU A 84 -5.04 -6.57 -10.54
N GLU A 85 -6.00 -6.05 -11.30
CA GLU A 85 -5.98 -4.64 -11.68
C GLU A 85 -6.79 -3.82 -10.66
N PRO A 86 -6.26 -2.68 -10.16
CA PRO A 86 -7.02 -1.77 -9.32
C PRO A 86 -8.24 -1.22 -10.07
N GLU A 87 -9.37 -1.13 -9.39
CA GLU A 87 -10.58 -0.54 -9.91
C GLU A 87 -10.81 0.85 -9.33
N GLY A 88 -11.49 1.69 -10.11
CA GLY A 88 -11.92 3.02 -9.69
C GLY A 88 -10.80 4.06 -9.64
N CYS A 89 -11.01 5.08 -8.79
CA CYS A 89 -10.09 6.20 -8.64
C CYS A 89 -9.11 5.91 -7.50
N LEU A 90 -7.81 5.94 -7.77
CA LEU A 90 -6.78 5.79 -6.73
C LEU A 90 -6.88 6.95 -5.72
N HIS A 91 -6.63 6.65 -4.45
CA HIS A 91 -6.75 7.58 -3.32
C HIS A 91 -8.18 8.07 -3.03
N ASP A 92 -9.18 7.38 -3.57
CA ASP A 92 -10.56 7.46 -3.08
C ASP A 92 -10.77 6.38 -2.02
N ALA A 93 -11.18 6.78 -0.81
CA ALA A 93 -11.26 5.88 0.33
C ALA A 93 -12.18 4.67 0.08
N SER A 94 -13.26 4.86 -0.67
CA SER A 94 -14.21 3.78 -0.98
C SER A 94 -13.59 2.77 -1.96
N TRP A 95 -12.86 3.27 -2.96
CA TRP A 95 -12.18 2.42 -3.92
C TRP A 95 -10.97 1.73 -3.31
N ASP A 96 -10.21 2.41 -2.44
CA ASP A 96 -9.08 1.80 -1.74
C ASP A 96 -9.57 0.69 -0.78
N ALA A 97 -10.67 0.89 -0.06
CA ALA A 97 -11.30 -0.14 0.76
C ALA A 97 -11.79 -1.34 -0.07
N TYR A 98 -12.46 -1.07 -1.20
CA TYR A 98 -12.93 -2.11 -2.12
C TYR A 98 -11.75 -2.93 -2.70
N ASN A 99 -10.71 -2.26 -3.17
CA ASN A 99 -9.53 -2.91 -3.71
C ASN A 99 -8.78 -3.72 -2.65
N SER A 100 -8.70 -3.22 -1.41
CA SER A 100 -8.13 -3.97 -0.29
C SER A 100 -8.91 -5.24 0.02
N ALA A 101 -10.25 -5.18 -0.02
CA ALA A 101 -11.10 -6.35 0.18
C ALA A 101 -10.90 -7.40 -0.92
N ARG A 102 -10.84 -7.00 -2.20
CA ARG A 102 -10.54 -7.90 -3.32
C ARG A 102 -9.18 -8.58 -3.18
N LEU A 103 -8.18 -7.80 -2.79
CA LEU A 103 -6.84 -8.33 -2.57
C LEU A 103 -6.83 -9.33 -1.41
N MET A 104 -7.53 -9.03 -0.31
CA MET A 104 -7.65 -9.91 0.84
C MET A 104 -8.34 -11.23 0.46
N GLU A 105 -9.45 -11.17 -0.28
CA GLU A 105 -10.15 -12.37 -0.77
C GLU A 105 -9.22 -13.25 -1.61
N THR A 106 -8.46 -12.64 -2.52
CA THR A 106 -7.49 -13.36 -3.36
C THR A 106 -6.36 -13.96 -2.53
N ALA A 107 -5.84 -13.23 -1.54
CA ALA A 107 -4.74 -13.65 -0.68
C ALA A 107 -5.12 -14.82 0.28
N HIS A 108 -6.40 -14.99 0.57
CA HIS A 108 -6.89 -16.11 1.36
C HIS A 108 -6.92 -17.47 0.60
N SER A 109 -6.62 -17.47 -0.70
CA SER A 109 -6.46 -18.72 -1.45
C SER A 109 -5.30 -19.54 -0.85
N PRO A 110 -5.50 -20.85 -0.57
CA PRO A 110 -4.47 -21.71 0.04
C PRO A 110 -3.16 -21.78 -0.75
N ASN A 111 -3.22 -21.54 -2.05
CA ASN A 111 -2.07 -21.63 -2.95
C ASN A 111 -1.53 -20.24 -3.38
N PHE A 112 -2.08 -19.16 -2.86
CA PHE A 112 -1.79 -17.80 -3.31
C PHE A 112 -0.30 -17.49 -3.40
N ALA A 113 0.46 -17.70 -2.32
CA ALA A 113 1.89 -17.40 -2.31
C ALA A 113 2.68 -18.24 -3.35
N ALA A 114 2.30 -19.50 -3.53
CA ALA A 114 2.92 -20.37 -4.52
C ALA A 114 2.58 -19.94 -5.96
N ASP A 115 1.34 -19.53 -6.20
CA ASP A 115 0.88 -19.06 -7.51
C ASP A 115 1.55 -17.73 -7.88
N VAL A 116 1.67 -16.80 -6.94
CA VAL A 116 2.42 -15.54 -7.13
C VAL A 116 3.89 -15.83 -7.43
N ALA A 117 4.54 -16.69 -6.66
CA ALA A 117 5.94 -17.06 -6.89
C ALA A 117 6.15 -17.69 -8.28
N LYS A 118 5.23 -18.55 -8.71
CA LYS A 118 5.26 -19.18 -10.04
C LYS A 118 5.08 -18.16 -11.17
N ALA A 119 4.13 -17.22 -11.01
CA ALA A 119 3.90 -16.15 -11.98
C ALA A 119 5.12 -15.25 -12.13
N GLN A 120 5.78 -14.90 -11.01
CA GLN A 120 7.01 -14.13 -11.02
C GLN A 120 8.15 -14.87 -11.74
N ALA A 121 8.33 -16.15 -11.45
CA ALA A 121 9.37 -16.96 -12.09
C ALA A 121 9.15 -17.04 -13.61
N ALA A 122 7.90 -17.17 -14.07
CA ALA A 122 7.56 -17.17 -15.48
C ALA A 122 7.90 -15.81 -16.14
N CYS A 123 7.57 -14.70 -15.50
CA CYS A 123 7.90 -13.35 -15.97
C CYS A 123 9.41 -13.13 -16.13
N TYR A 124 10.22 -13.64 -15.22
CA TYR A 124 11.69 -13.58 -15.33
C TYR A 124 12.26 -14.46 -16.44
N GLN A 125 11.59 -15.56 -16.78
CA GLN A 125 12.01 -16.43 -17.88
C GLN A 125 11.65 -15.87 -19.25
N GLU A 126 10.53 -15.15 -19.36
CA GLU A 126 10.06 -14.51 -20.60
C GLU A 126 10.70 -13.14 -20.84
N ALA A 127 11.32 -12.53 -19.84
CA ALA A 127 12.03 -11.28 -20.03
C ALA A 127 13.13 -11.51 -21.09
N PRO A 128 13.13 -10.76 -22.19
CA PRO A 128 14.15 -10.92 -23.22
C PRO A 128 15.51 -10.71 -22.56
N ARG A 129 16.33 -11.76 -22.50
CA ARG A 129 17.74 -11.61 -22.10
C ARG A 129 18.35 -10.67 -23.13
N MET A 130 18.60 -9.44 -22.73
CA MET A 130 19.41 -8.52 -23.53
C MET A 130 20.80 -9.17 -23.69
N GLN A 131 20.94 -9.96 -24.73
CA GLN A 131 22.24 -10.47 -25.18
C GLN A 131 22.96 -9.27 -25.81
N GLY A 132 23.80 -8.65 -25.04
CA GLY A 132 24.58 -7.51 -25.45
C GLY A 132 24.41 -6.37 -24.45
N GLY A 133 25.52 -5.87 -23.90
CA GLY A 133 25.52 -4.66 -23.09
C GLY A 133 24.88 -3.49 -23.86
N LEU A 134 24.50 -2.45 -23.15
CA LEU A 134 24.01 -1.21 -23.73
C LEU A 134 24.88 -0.83 -24.95
N PRO A 135 24.25 -0.42 -26.09
CA PRO A 135 25.01 0.04 -27.24
C PRO A 135 26.07 1.05 -26.82
N LEU A 136 27.27 0.96 -27.40
CA LEU A 136 28.41 1.74 -26.97
C LEU A 136 28.17 3.25 -27.01
N ASP A 137 27.31 3.71 -27.88
CA ASP A 137 26.85 5.10 -27.99
C ASP A 137 25.97 5.51 -26.80
N VAL A 138 25.12 4.62 -26.29
CA VAL A 138 24.29 4.84 -25.08
C VAL A 138 25.18 4.87 -23.85
N MET A 139 26.15 3.97 -23.76
CA MET A 139 27.13 3.95 -22.66
C MET A 139 27.95 5.26 -22.62
N LYS A 140 28.41 5.73 -23.79
CA LYS A 140 29.14 7.01 -23.88
C LYS A 140 28.29 8.21 -23.48
N LYS A 141 27.00 8.26 -23.87
CA LYS A 141 26.08 9.32 -23.46
C LYS A 141 25.82 9.30 -21.96
N LEU A 142 25.64 8.12 -21.37
CA LEU A 142 25.45 7.99 -19.92
C LEU A 142 26.70 8.42 -19.15
N ALA A 143 27.89 8.01 -19.60
CA ALA A 143 29.16 8.43 -19.01
C ALA A 143 29.37 9.95 -19.07
N ALA A 144 29.01 10.59 -20.20
CA ALA A 144 29.09 12.04 -20.36
C ALA A 144 28.13 12.79 -19.41
N LEU A 145 26.91 12.27 -19.23
CA LEU A 145 25.94 12.84 -18.29
C LEU A 145 26.39 12.72 -16.84
N LEU A 146 27.01 11.61 -16.46
CA LEU A 146 27.55 11.40 -15.10
C LEU A 146 28.77 12.31 -14.82
N GLN A 147 29.57 12.61 -15.83
CA GLN A 147 30.71 13.55 -15.69
C GLN A 147 30.28 15.00 -15.59
N SER A 148 29.18 15.37 -16.25
CA SER A 148 28.62 16.73 -16.20
C SER A 148 27.87 17.07 -14.91
N SER A 149 27.55 16.06 -14.10
CA SER A 149 26.83 16.22 -12.82
C SER A 149 27.74 16.21 -11.58
N GLN A 150 29.06 16.24 -11.74
CA GLN A 150 29.96 16.44 -10.59
C GLN A 150 29.98 17.93 -10.20
N PRO A 151 29.75 18.27 -8.91
CA PRO A 151 29.87 19.65 -8.46
C PRO A 151 31.33 20.09 -8.56
N GLU A 152 31.55 21.31 -9.03
CA GLU A 152 32.87 21.93 -9.05
C GLU A 152 33.51 21.92 -7.66
N PRO A 153 34.80 21.60 -7.54
CA PRO A 153 35.50 21.66 -6.27
C PRO A 153 35.47 23.09 -5.75
N ALA A 154 34.87 23.30 -4.57
CA ALA A 154 34.89 24.60 -3.90
C ALA A 154 36.33 25.07 -3.76
N MET A 155 36.65 26.20 -4.43
CA MET A 155 37.94 26.90 -4.23
C MET A 155 38.01 27.35 -2.78
N ALA A 156 38.93 26.75 -2.03
CA ALA A 156 39.33 27.25 -0.72
C ALA A 156 40.06 28.58 -0.90
N VAL A 157 39.52 29.62 -0.25
CA VAL A 157 40.19 30.88 0.02
C VAL A 157 40.70 30.88 1.44
#